data_34abe0a43ee6e0921e9a2d7878479e86
#
_entry.id   34abe0a43ee6e0921e9a2d7878479e86
#
_cell.length_a   1.000
_cell.length_b   1.000
_cell.length_c   1.000
_cell.angle_alpha   90.00
_cell.angle_beta   90.00
_cell.angle_gamma   90.00
#
_symmetry.space_group_name_H-M   'P 1'
#
loop_
_entity.id
_entity.type
_entity.pdbx_description
1 polymer ?
#
loop_
_entity_poly.entity_id
_entity_poly.type
_entity_poly.pdbx_seq_one_letter_code
_entity_poly.pdbx_strand_id
1 'polypeptide(L)'
;MESWSVGFDGDEDVERHSGMRDAPAAGPALHLTLVSDYICPWCYVGLARLEKLRDEFDVTLVACAFELRPGIPPEGIARDEYSKGRTYPPGYIDNLIQTARDAGIDMKRPPLIPNTRLAHQATEFASKNGGDLWAVHRALFHAYFEAEEDIGDTDVVVRACGGAGVDPDALRAALDDGRYAEEVQCQMTWSRTNGISGVPTTIFNGRFAVVGAQDFDLFRDVAGRIARGDVAAT
;
A
#
# COMPACT_ATOMS: atom_id res chain seq x y z
N MET A 1 -25.81 -14.76 -2.37
CA MET A 1 -25.03 -13.73 -3.10
C MET A 1 -25.05 -12.50 -2.20
N GLU A 2 -24.20 -12.52 -1.17
CA GLU A 2 -24.09 -11.41 -0.24
C GLU A 2 -23.16 -10.36 -0.84
N SER A 3 -23.67 -9.17 -1.00
CA SER A 3 -22.91 -8.02 -1.48
C SER A 3 -21.93 -7.59 -0.40
N TRP A 4 -20.65 -7.86 -0.62
CA TRP A 4 -19.60 -7.29 0.21
C TRP A 4 -19.48 -5.80 -0.14
N SER A 5 -20.20 -4.98 0.60
CA SER A 5 -19.95 -3.55 0.61
C SER A 5 -18.75 -3.33 1.54
N VAL A 6 -17.68 -2.74 1.02
CA VAL A 6 -16.71 -2.05 1.90
C VAL A 6 -17.55 -1.00 2.61
N GLY A 7 -17.97 -1.30 3.84
CA GLY A 7 -18.89 -0.46 4.58
C GLY A 7 -18.23 0.90 4.85
N PHE A 8 -18.67 1.90 4.13
CA PHE A 8 -18.56 3.29 4.50
C PHE A 8 -19.77 3.65 5.36
N ASP A 9 -20.00 2.92 6.45
CA ASP A 9 -20.93 3.38 7.47
C ASP A 9 -20.16 4.43 8.30
N GLY A 10 -20.47 5.69 8.02
CA GLY A 10 -20.09 6.80 8.86
C GLY A 10 -20.80 6.69 10.21
N ASP A 11 -20.09 7.13 11.24
CA ASP A 11 -20.51 7.28 12.62
C ASP A 11 -20.55 6.00 13.46
N GLU A 12 -19.34 5.59 13.97
CA GLU A 12 -19.23 5.14 15.34
C GLU A 12 -17.83 5.50 15.89
N ASP A 13 -17.80 5.99 17.12
CA ASP A 13 -16.71 6.58 17.86
C ASP A 13 -15.42 5.75 17.87
N VAL A 14 -14.40 6.17 17.13
CA VAL A 14 -13.02 5.71 17.32
C VAL A 14 -12.37 6.61 18.38
N GLU A 15 -12.34 6.16 19.62
CA GLU A 15 -11.56 6.79 20.68
C GLU A 15 -10.08 6.87 20.30
N ARG A 16 -9.57 8.10 20.25
CA ARG A 16 -8.20 8.47 19.91
C ARG A 16 -7.23 8.01 20.97
N HIS A 17 -6.32 7.13 20.62
CA HIS A 17 -5.06 7.00 21.36
C HIS A 17 -3.99 7.82 20.64
N SER A 18 -3.73 8.99 21.19
CA SER A 18 -2.80 9.98 20.64
C SER A 18 -1.37 9.70 21.11
N GLY A 19 -0.52 9.28 20.19
CA GLY A 19 0.91 9.59 20.25
C GLY A 19 1.09 11.02 19.76
N MET A 20 1.51 11.91 20.63
CA MET A 20 1.61 13.36 20.43
C MET A 20 2.60 13.69 19.29
N ARG A 21 2.08 14.00 18.11
CA ARG A 21 2.68 14.96 17.18
C ARG A 21 1.78 16.18 17.22
N ASP A 22 2.37 17.39 17.15
CA ASP A 22 1.62 18.63 17.04
C ASP A 22 0.60 18.49 15.92
N ALA A 23 -0.68 18.73 16.22
CA ALA A 23 -1.77 18.54 15.28
C ALA A 23 -1.55 19.44 14.06
N PRO A 24 -1.53 18.93 12.82
CA PRO A 24 -1.62 19.77 11.67
C PRO A 24 -2.94 20.55 11.71
N ALA A 25 -2.93 21.78 11.21
CA ALA A 25 -4.12 22.63 11.13
C ALA A 25 -5.26 21.79 10.52
N ALA A 26 -6.44 21.83 11.16
CA ALA A 26 -7.61 21.04 10.81
C ALA A 26 -8.06 21.32 9.35
N GLY A 27 -7.44 20.63 8.41
CA GLY A 27 -7.91 20.50 7.03
C GLY A 27 -9.06 19.49 6.97
N PRO A 28 -9.85 19.49 5.90
CA PRO A 28 -10.89 18.48 5.73
C PRO A 28 -10.27 17.08 5.65
N ALA A 29 -10.92 16.11 6.33
CA ALA A 29 -10.48 14.73 6.38
C ALA A 29 -10.49 14.10 4.97
N LEU A 30 -9.38 13.44 4.61
CA LEU A 30 -9.21 12.70 3.36
C LEU A 30 -9.06 11.22 3.66
N HIS A 31 -9.92 10.39 3.09
CA HIS A 31 -9.79 8.95 3.11
C HIS A 31 -9.17 8.46 1.81
N LEU A 32 -7.97 7.89 1.88
CA LEU A 32 -7.24 7.36 0.73
C LEU A 32 -7.27 5.84 0.77
N THR A 33 -7.93 5.19 -0.21
CA THR A 33 -7.77 3.76 -0.42
C THR A 33 -6.62 3.55 -1.40
N LEU A 34 -5.53 2.95 -0.94
CA LEU A 34 -4.36 2.61 -1.77
C LEU A 34 -4.45 1.15 -2.19
N VAL A 35 -4.74 0.93 -3.47
CA VAL A 35 -4.65 -0.39 -4.10
C VAL A 35 -3.21 -0.58 -4.57
N SER A 36 -2.51 -1.56 -4.00
CA SER A 36 -1.08 -1.73 -4.22
C SER A 36 -0.61 -3.19 -4.15
N ASP A 37 0.58 -3.44 -4.69
CA ASP A 37 1.31 -4.70 -4.57
C ASP A 37 2.75 -4.42 -4.15
N TYR A 38 3.28 -5.18 -3.22
CA TYR A 38 4.61 -4.98 -2.67
C TYR A 38 5.76 -5.30 -3.64
N ILE A 39 5.51 -6.05 -4.74
CA ILE A 39 6.51 -6.21 -5.82
C ILE A 39 6.50 -5.05 -6.82
N CYS A 40 5.57 -4.10 -6.71
CA CYS A 40 5.46 -2.99 -7.63
C CYS A 40 6.34 -1.80 -7.17
N PRO A 41 7.42 -1.46 -7.88
CA PRO A 41 8.27 -0.35 -7.48
C PRO A 41 7.56 1.01 -7.54
N TRP A 42 6.62 1.17 -8.49
CA TRP A 42 5.80 2.39 -8.57
C TRP A 42 4.83 2.53 -7.40
N CYS A 43 4.42 1.42 -6.75
CA CYS A 43 3.62 1.50 -5.53
C CYS A 43 4.42 2.12 -4.38
N TYR A 44 5.71 1.79 -4.26
CA TYR A 44 6.57 2.40 -3.25
C TYR A 44 6.76 3.90 -3.49
N VAL A 45 7.07 4.30 -4.73
CA VAL A 45 7.17 5.73 -5.12
C VAL A 45 5.84 6.45 -4.86
N GLY A 46 4.72 5.83 -5.25
CA GLY A 46 3.37 6.39 -5.03
C GLY A 46 3.06 6.62 -3.55
N LEU A 47 3.39 5.63 -2.69
CA LEU A 47 3.23 5.75 -1.25
C LEU A 47 4.02 6.95 -0.68
N ALA A 48 5.30 7.07 -1.04
CA ALA A 48 6.17 8.16 -0.58
C ALA A 48 5.65 9.55 -1.02
N ARG A 49 5.05 9.63 -2.19
CA ARG A 49 4.41 10.86 -2.69
C ARG A 49 3.11 11.17 -1.96
N LEU A 50 2.25 10.17 -1.74
CA LEU A 50 0.98 10.32 -1.01
C LEU A 50 1.20 10.72 0.45
N GLU A 51 2.24 10.19 1.08
CA GLU A 51 2.55 10.50 2.48
C GLU A 51 2.77 12.00 2.72
N LYS A 52 3.28 12.74 1.74
CA LYS A 52 3.45 14.20 1.81
C LYS A 52 2.13 14.96 1.96
N LEU A 53 0.99 14.35 1.59
CA LEU A 53 -0.32 14.97 1.80
C LEU A 53 -0.63 15.17 3.29
N ARG A 54 -0.03 14.37 4.18
CA ARG A 54 -0.20 14.47 5.63
C ARG A 54 0.34 15.77 6.22
N ASP A 55 1.19 16.49 5.48
CA ASP A 55 1.69 17.79 5.89
C ASP A 55 0.63 18.90 5.71
N GLU A 56 -0.34 18.68 4.82
CA GLU A 56 -1.35 19.68 4.44
C GLU A 56 -2.79 19.27 4.79
N PHE A 57 -3.06 17.95 4.95
CA PHE A 57 -4.41 17.41 5.14
C PHE A 57 -4.44 16.38 6.29
N ASP A 58 -5.61 16.21 6.90
CA ASP A 58 -5.87 15.08 7.79
C ASP A 58 -6.16 13.83 6.93
N VAL A 59 -5.19 12.92 6.83
CA VAL A 59 -5.23 11.80 5.88
C VAL A 59 -5.33 10.46 6.61
N THR A 60 -6.40 9.74 6.36
CA THR A 60 -6.57 8.34 6.74
C THR A 60 -6.23 7.44 5.55
N LEU A 61 -5.34 6.46 5.74
CA LEU A 61 -4.98 5.47 4.75
C LEU A 61 -5.78 4.17 4.98
N VAL A 62 -6.38 3.66 3.92
CA VAL A 62 -6.96 2.32 3.84
C VAL A 62 -6.16 1.52 2.82
N ALA A 63 -5.67 0.35 3.20
CA ALA A 63 -4.96 -0.55 2.31
C ALA A 63 -5.95 -1.46 1.56
N CYS A 64 -5.67 -1.70 0.28
CA CYS A 64 -6.38 -2.70 -0.51
C CYS A 64 -5.36 -3.54 -1.29
N ALA A 65 -5.34 -4.84 -1.03
CA ALA A 65 -4.40 -5.76 -1.62
C ALA A 65 -4.64 -5.94 -3.13
N PHE A 66 -3.54 -6.01 -3.88
CA PHE A 66 -3.53 -6.36 -5.29
C PHE A 66 -2.32 -7.26 -5.59
N GLU A 67 -2.49 -8.26 -6.43
CA GLU A 67 -1.37 -9.06 -6.96
C GLU A 67 -1.18 -8.75 -8.44
N LEU A 68 -0.04 -8.15 -8.80
CA LEU A 68 0.38 -7.96 -10.19
C LEU A 68 0.64 -9.30 -10.87
N ARG A 69 1.02 -10.30 -10.08
CA ARG A 69 1.35 -11.64 -10.55
C ARG A 69 0.72 -12.69 -9.65
N PRO A 70 -0.57 -12.94 -9.79
CA PRO A 70 -1.20 -14.06 -9.09
C PRO A 70 -0.55 -15.36 -9.55
N GLY A 71 -0.25 -16.23 -8.60
CA GLY A 71 0.36 -17.53 -8.86
C GLY A 71 1.89 -17.59 -8.72
N ILE A 72 2.54 -16.54 -8.19
CA ILE A 72 3.91 -16.69 -7.66
C ILE A 72 3.86 -17.72 -6.52
N PRO A 73 4.68 -18.79 -6.58
CA PRO A 73 4.68 -19.80 -5.54
C PRO A 73 5.18 -19.24 -4.19
N PRO A 74 4.90 -19.90 -3.06
CA PRO A 74 5.30 -19.42 -1.74
C PRO A 74 6.79 -19.09 -1.61
N GLU A 75 7.65 -19.87 -2.27
CA GLU A 75 9.11 -19.69 -2.31
C GLU A 75 9.56 -18.54 -3.22
N GLY A 76 8.65 -17.87 -3.90
CA GLY A 76 8.97 -16.83 -4.87
C GLY A 76 9.52 -17.39 -6.18
N ILE A 77 9.96 -16.50 -7.08
CA ILE A 77 10.63 -16.84 -8.33
C ILE A 77 11.87 -15.97 -8.52
N ALA A 78 12.92 -16.51 -9.13
CA ALA A 78 14.10 -15.73 -9.45
C ALA A 78 13.75 -14.56 -10.41
N ARG A 79 14.32 -13.37 -10.17
CA ARG A 79 14.06 -12.19 -11.00
C ARG A 79 14.41 -12.44 -12.47
N ASP A 80 15.46 -13.18 -12.77
CA ASP A 80 15.86 -13.49 -14.14
C ASP A 80 14.80 -14.34 -14.83
N GLU A 81 14.19 -15.27 -14.12
CA GLU A 81 13.08 -16.08 -14.63
C GLU A 81 11.83 -15.22 -14.82
N TYR A 82 11.48 -14.40 -13.84
CA TYR A 82 10.38 -13.44 -13.94
C TYR A 82 10.53 -12.49 -15.12
N SER A 83 11.77 -12.11 -15.46
CA SER A 83 12.07 -11.16 -16.52
C SER A 83 12.13 -11.78 -17.92
N LYS A 84 12.13 -13.12 -18.04
CA LYS A 84 12.18 -13.80 -19.34
C LYS A 84 11.04 -13.36 -20.24
N GLY A 85 11.39 -12.95 -21.46
CA GLY A 85 10.42 -12.49 -22.47
C GLY A 85 9.80 -11.12 -22.22
N ARG A 86 10.25 -10.38 -21.19
CA ARG A 86 9.83 -9.00 -20.92
C ARG A 86 10.87 -8.04 -21.43
N THR A 87 10.43 -7.08 -22.21
CA THR A 87 11.25 -5.96 -22.66
C THR A 87 10.69 -4.67 -22.07
N TYR A 88 11.58 -3.84 -21.55
CA TYR A 88 11.23 -2.49 -21.10
C TYR A 88 11.75 -1.48 -22.13
N PRO A 89 11.06 -0.34 -22.32
CA PRO A 89 11.59 0.74 -23.14
C PRO A 89 13.00 1.14 -22.67
N PRO A 90 13.87 1.60 -23.60
CA PRO A 90 15.18 2.12 -23.22
C PRO A 90 15.06 3.21 -22.13
N GLY A 91 15.91 3.15 -21.13
CA GLY A 91 15.91 4.11 -20.00
C GLY A 91 14.79 3.94 -18.97
N TYR A 92 13.87 2.97 -19.14
CA TYR A 92 12.78 2.77 -18.18
C TYR A 92 13.28 2.48 -16.75
N ILE A 93 14.26 1.59 -16.62
CA ILE A 93 14.82 1.23 -15.30
C ILE A 93 15.56 2.42 -14.70
N ASP A 94 16.35 3.14 -15.50
CA ASP A 94 17.11 4.30 -15.04
C ASP A 94 16.17 5.41 -14.56
N ASN A 95 15.10 5.66 -15.30
CA ASN A 95 14.06 6.61 -14.91
C ASN A 95 13.35 6.19 -13.62
N LEU A 96 13.03 4.91 -13.47
CA LEU A 96 12.41 4.38 -12.23
C LEU A 96 13.34 4.61 -11.02
N ILE A 97 14.62 4.23 -11.13
CA ILE A 97 15.60 4.39 -10.06
C ILE A 97 15.80 5.87 -9.72
N GLN A 98 15.87 6.74 -10.73
CA GLN A 98 15.99 8.18 -10.50
C GLN A 98 14.75 8.75 -9.81
N THR A 99 13.55 8.37 -10.27
CA THR A 99 12.28 8.80 -9.64
C THR A 99 12.16 8.32 -8.20
N ALA A 100 12.61 7.10 -7.91
CA ALA A 100 12.66 6.57 -6.55
C ALA A 100 13.62 7.39 -5.66
N ARG A 101 14.82 7.70 -6.19
CA ARG A 101 15.81 8.52 -5.49
C ARG A 101 15.28 9.93 -5.19
N ASP A 102 14.58 10.54 -6.13
CA ASP A 102 13.95 11.86 -5.96
C ASP A 102 12.82 11.83 -4.89
N ALA A 103 12.25 10.63 -4.66
CA ALA A 103 11.30 10.37 -3.57
C ALA A 103 11.96 9.95 -2.24
N GLY A 104 13.31 9.93 -2.17
CA GLY A 104 14.06 9.55 -0.97
C GLY A 104 14.22 8.04 -0.76
N ILE A 105 14.04 7.23 -1.83
CA ILE A 105 14.09 5.76 -1.79
C ILE A 105 15.38 5.29 -2.46
N ASP A 106 16.23 4.53 -1.73
CA ASP A 106 17.41 3.84 -2.29
C ASP A 106 17.01 2.50 -2.93
N MET A 107 16.21 2.59 -3.99
CA MET A 107 15.60 1.43 -4.62
C MET A 107 16.64 0.54 -5.30
N LYS A 108 16.67 -0.71 -4.89
CA LYS A 108 17.45 -1.78 -5.51
C LYS A 108 16.57 -2.69 -6.39
N ARG A 109 17.21 -3.69 -6.96
CA ARG A 109 16.54 -4.70 -7.77
C ARG A 109 16.75 -6.09 -7.14
N PRO A 110 15.94 -6.46 -6.12
CA PRO A 110 16.11 -7.73 -5.41
C PRO A 110 16.16 -8.92 -6.38
N PRO A 111 17.01 -9.93 -6.12
CA PRO A 111 17.16 -11.07 -7.03
C PRO A 111 15.95 -12.02 -7.04
N LEU A 112 15.10 -11.94 -6.01
CA LEU A 112 13.88 -12.70 -5.86
C LEU A 112 12.65 -11.81 -6.12
N ILE A 113 11.62 -12.38 -6.74
CA ILE A 113 10.25 -11.82 -6.76
C ILE A 113 9.44 -12.67 -5.78
N PRO A 114 9.07 -12.13 -4.61
CA PRO A 114 8.39 -12.86 -3.56
C PRO A 114 6.91 -13.07 -3.85
N ASN A 115 6.31 -14.05 -3.16
CA ASN A 115 4.87 -14.08 -2.97
C ASN A 115 4.49 -13.01 -1.93
N THR A 116 3.60 -12.09 -2.29
CA THR A 116 3.27 -10.92 -1.45
C THR A 116 2.09 -11.15 -0.50
N ARG A 117 1.52 -12.35 -0.47
CA ARG A 117 0.31 -12.63 0.34
C ARG A 117 0.53 -12.45 1.83
N LEU A 118 1.68 -12.86 2.37
CA LEU A 118 2.00 -12.65 3.79
C LEU A 118 2.13 -11.15 4.12
N ALA A 119 2.79 -10.38 3.27
CA ALA A 119 2.89 -8.94 3.45
C ALA A 119 1.52 -8.25 3.43
N HIS A 120 0.60 -8.67 2.54
CA HIS A 120 -0.77 -8.17 2.52
C HIS A 120 -1.56 -8.59 3.77
N GLN A 121 -1.42 -9.83 4.25
CA GLN A 121 -2.06 -10.27 5.48
C GLN A 121 -1.54 -9.51 6.71
N ALA A 122 -0.24 -9.21 6.76
CA ALA A 122 0.34 -8.39 7.82
C ALA A 122 -0.19 -6.95 7.80
N THR A 123 -0.41 -6.40 6.62
CA THR A 123 -1.03 -5.08 6.45
C THR A 123 -2.49 -5.09 6.93
N GLU A 124 -3.24 -6.14 6.59
CA GLU A 124 -4.62 -6.30 7.06
C GLU A 124 -4.68 -6.50 8.59
N PHE A 125 -3.77 -7.30 9.15
CA PHE A 125 -3.62 -7.41 10.60
C PHE A 125 -3.40 -6.03 11.25
N ALA A 126 -2.47 -5.23 10.72
CA ALA A 126 -2.19 -3.89 11.25
C ALA A 126 -3.42 -2.98 11.15
N SER A 127 -4.16 -3.03 10.03
CA SER A 127 -5.40 -2.28 9.82
C SER A 127 -6.45 -2.59 10.90
N LYS A 128 -6.66 -3.87 11.21
CA LYS A 128 -7.67 -4.32 12.19
C LYS A 128 -7.25 -4.13 13.64
N ASN A 129 -5.96 -3.93 13.91
CA ASN A 129 -5.42 -3.81 15.26
C ASN A 129 -4.85 -2.42 15.58
N GLY A 130 -5.24 -1.40 14.83
CA GLY A 130 -4.88 0.00 15.08
C GLY A 130 -3.42 0.36 14.76
N GLY A 131 -2.77 -0.41 13.86
CA GLY A 131 -1.40 -0.13 13.43
C GLY A 131 -1.33 1.08 12.49
N ASP A 132 -0.18 1.77 12.49
CA ASP A 132 0.12 2.83 11.51
C ASP A 132 0.38 2.22 10.13
N LEU A 133 -0.62 2.24 9.25
CA LEU A 133 -0.51 1.68 7.91
C LEU A 133 0.57 2.35 7.05
N TRP A 134 0.87 3.63 7.26
CA TRP A 134 1.97 4.30 6.57
C TRP A 134 3.31 3.70 6.95
N ALA A 135 3.52 3.49 8.26
CA ALA A 135 4.74 2.89 8.77
C ALA A 135 4.89 1.43 8.32
N VAL A 136 3.80 0.64 8.37
CA VAL A 136 3.79 -0.77 7.93
C VAL A 136 4.10 -0.89 6.45
N HIS A 137 3.43 -0.11 5.58
CA HIS A 137 3.71 -0.11 4.15
C HIS A 137 5.16 0.26 3.84
N ARG A 138 5.68 1.33 4.48
CA ARG A 138 7.09 1.72 4.30
C ARG A 138 8.04 0.62 4.73
N ALA A 139 7.80 -0.01 5.88
CA ALA A 139 8.67 -1.07 6.39
C ALA A 139 8.74 -2.28 5.45
N LEU A 140 7.59 -2.71 4.92
CA LEU A 140 7.53 -3.83 3.98
C LEU A 140 8.17 -3.49 2.62
N PHE A 141 7.91 -2.31 2.07
CA PHE A 141 8.58 -1.87 0.84
C PHE A 141 10.08 -1.70 1.02
N HIS A 142 10.52 -1.12 2.16
CA HIS A 142 11.93 -0.99 2.49
C HIS A 142 12.61 -2.36 2.60
N ALA A 143 12.01 -3.31 3.33
CA ALA A 143 12.54 -4.67 3.45
C ALA A 143 12.78 -5.28 2.07
N TYR A 144 11.83 -5.16 1.16
CA TYR A 144 11.97 -5.73 -0.17
C TYR A 144 12.89 -4.92 -1.07
N PHE A 145 12.64 -3.63 -1.28
CA PHE A 145 13.37 -2.85 -2.31
C PHE A 145 14.70 -2.26 -1.85
N GLU A 146 14.91 -2.04 -0.55
CA GLU A 146 16.15 -1.43 -0.07
C GLU A 146 17.03 -2.42 0.68
N ALA A 147 16.45 -3.31 1.50
CA ALA A 147 17.18 -4.36 2.20
C ALA A 147 17.32 -5.66 1.38
N GLU A 148 16.62 -5.79 0.25
CA GLU A 148 16.61 -6.96 -0.65
C GLU A 148 16.16 -8.26 0.05
N GLU A 149 15.27 -8.14 1.04
CA GLU A 149 14.75 -9.24 1.84
C GLU A 149 13.50 -9.87 1.21
N ASP A 150 13.29 -11.15 1.50
CA ASP A 150 12.12 -11.89 1.02
C ASP A 150 10.90 -11.62 1.91
N ILE A 151 9.98 -10.77 1.45
CA ILE A 151 8.71 -10.50 2.16
C ILE A 151 7.65 -11.61 1.97
N GLY A 152 8.00 -12.71 1.33
CA GLY A 152 7.28 -13.98 1.38
C GLY A 152 7.66 -14.84 2.60
N ASP A 153 8.71 -14.45 3.33
CA ASP A 153 9.18 -15.10 4.56
C ASP A 153 8.50 -14.45 5.78
N THR A 154 7.89 -15.30 6.64
CA THR A 154 7.18 -14.86 7.84
C THR A 154 8.09 -14.11 8.81
N ASP A 155 9.35 -14.52 9.00
CA ASP A 155 10.27 -13.87 9.94
C ASP A 155 10.65 -12.48 9.47
N VAL A 156 10.82 -12.28 8.16
CA VAL A 156 11.07 -10.98 7.53
C VAL A 156 9.86 -10.06 7.74
N VAL A 157 8.66 -10.53 7.43
CA VAL A 157 7.42 -9.76 7.56
C VAL A 157 7.16 -9.35 9.01
N VAL A 158 7.28 -10.29 9.95
CA VAL A 158 7.08 -10.03 11.39
C VAL A 158 8.10 -9.02 11.90
N ARG A 159 9.37 -9.16 11.53
CA ARG A 159 10.42 -8.21 11.94
C ARG A 159 10.18 -6.81 11.36
N ALA A 160 9.85 -6.70 10.08
CA ALA A 160 9.59 -5.42 9.41
C ALA A 160 8.39 -4.70 10.05
N CYS A 161 7.27 -5.40 10.23
CA CYS A 161 6.07 -4.83 10.85
C CYS A 161 6.28 -4.53 12.35
N GLY A 162 7.04 -5.37 13.07
CA GLY A 162 7.42 -5.11 14.47
C GLY A 162 8.20 -3.82 14.63
N GLY A 163 9.13 -3.53 13.70
CA GLY A 163 9.83 -2.23 13.62
C GLY A 163 8.90 -1.05 13.34
N ALA A 164 7.74 -1.28 12.77
CA ALA A 164 6.68 -0.29 12.53
C ALA A 164 5.65 -0.21 13.67
N GLY A 165 5.89 -0.87 14.80
CA GLY A 165 5.05 -0.79 16.01
C GLY A 165 3.93 -1.82 16.09
N VAL A 166 3.91 -2.82 15.20
CA VAL A 166 2.97 -3.95 15.25
C VAL A 166 3.47 -4.98 16.27
N ASP A 167 2.57 -5.56 17.08
CA ASP A 167 2.91 -6.64 18.00
C ASP A 167 3.41 -7.88 17.22
N PRO A 168 4.69 -8.26 17.35
CA PRO A 168 5.28 -9.32 16.53
C PRO A 168 4.75 -10.72 16.85
N ASP A 169 4.41 -10.99 18.12
CA ASP A 169 3.91 -12.30 18.53
C ASP A 169 2.46 -12.50 18.07
N ALA A 170 1.64 -11.48 18.21
CA ALA A 170 0.26 -11.48 17.73
C ALA A 170 0.20 -11.55 16.19
N LEU A 171 1.07 -10.82 15.48
CA LEU A 171 1.17 -10.88 14.04
C LEU A 171 1.59 -12.27 13.57
N ARG A 172 2.64 -12.87 14.19
CA ARG A 172 3.09 -14.22 13.85
C ARG A 172 1.95 -15.23 13.97
N ALA A 173 1.25 -15.24 15.10
CA ALA A 173 0.12 -16.13 15.30
C ALA A 173 -0.97 -15.95 14.24
N ALA A 174 -1.23 -14.70 13.82
CA ALA A 174 -2.22 -14.40 12.79
C ALA A 174 -1.79 -14.85 11.37
N LEU A 175 -0.50 -14.80 11.07
CA LEU A 175 0.04 -15.29 9.80
C LEU A 175 0.08 -16.83 9.76
N ASP A 176 0.47 -17.47 10.87
CA ASP A 176 0.55 -18.93 10.97
C ASP A 176 -0.83 -19.60 10.85
N ASP A 177 -1.89 -18.99 11.38
CA ASP A 177 -3.27 -19.48 11.27
C ASP A 177 -4.00 -19.02 10.01
N GLY A 178 -3.37 -18.14 9.21
CA GLY A 178 -3.94 -17.62 7.96
C GLY A 178 -5.18 -16.76 8.13
N ARG A 179 -5.37 -16.17 9.30
CA ARG A 179 -6.59 -15.46 9.75
C ARG A 179 -7.10 -14.42 8.77
N TYR A 180 -6.20 -13.75 8.03
CA TYR A 180 -6.53 -12.68 7.09
C TYR A 180 -6.42 -13.10 5.62
N ALA A 181 -6.18 -14.39 5.34
CA ALA A 181 -5.99 -14.86 3.96
C ALA A 181 -7.23 -14.69 3.09
N GLU A 182 -8.42 -14.98 3.64
CA GLU A 182 -9.69 -14.82 2.94
C GLU A 182 -10.01 -13.34 2.68
N GLU A 183 -9.77 -12.46 3.65
CA GLU A 183 -10.02 -11.02 3.51
C GLU A 183 -9.13 -10.39 2.45
N VAL A 184 -7.83 -10.73 2.44
CA VAL A 184 -6.88 -10.33 1.40
C VAL A 184 -7.32 -10.85 0.02
N GLN A 185 -7.80 -12.10 -0.07
CA GLN A 185 -8.34 -12.64 -1.32
C GLN A 185 -9.60 -11.88 -1.79
N CYS A 186 -10.48 -11.48 -0.86
CA CYS A 186 -11.65 -10.66 -1.15
C CYS A 186 -11.25 -9.28 -1.70
N GLN A 187 -10.26 -8.62 -1.11
CA GLN A 187 -9.73 -7.34 -1.60
C GLN A 187 -9.17 -7.44 -3.01
N MET A 188 -8.39 -8.49 -3.30
CA MET A 188 -7.87 -8.75 -4.65
C MET A 188 -8.98 -8.99 -5.67
N THR A 189 -10.01 -9.70 -5.28
CA THR A 189 -11.18 -9.95 -6.12
C THR A 189 -11.95 -8.66 -6.36
N TRP A 190 -12.21 -7.90 -5.31
CA TRP A 190 -12.87 -6.59 -5.39
C TRP A 190 -12.14 -5.64 -6.34
N SER A 191 -10.83 -5.53 -6.23
CA SER A 191 -10.02 -4.68 -7.11
C SER A 191 -10.24 -5.02 -8.59
N ARG A 192 -10.21 -6.31 -8.93
CA ARG A 192 -10.41 -6.78 -10.32
C ARG A 192 -11.82 -6.56 -10.81
N THR A 193 -12.83 -6.84 -9.99
CA THR A 193 -14.26 -6.69 -10.37
C THR A 193 -14.65 -5.23 -10.50
N ASN A 194 -13.94 -4.31 -9.84
CA ASN A 194 -14.13 -2.86 -9.99
C ASN A 194 -13.23 -2.23 -11.07
N GLY A 195 -12.66 -3.05 -11.96
CA GLY A 195 -11.94 -2.57 -13.13
C GLY A 195 -10.53 -2.02 -12.84
N ILE A 196 -9.98 -2.25 -11.64
CA ILE A 196 -8.61 -1.88 -11.33
C ILE A 196 -7.68 -2.87 -12.03
N SER A 197 -7.00 -2.40 -13.07
CA SER A 197 -6.11 -3.21 -13.92
C SER A 197 -4.62 -2.92 -13.71
N GLY A 198 -4.30 -1.93 -12.86
CA GLY A 198 -2.92 -1.52 -12.59
C GLY A 198 -2.76 -0.85 -11.23
N VAL A 199 -1.55 -0.90 -10.71
CA VAL A 199 -1.18 -0.34 -9.41
C VAL A 199 0.10 0.51 -9.50
N PRO A 200 0.25 1.54 -8.63
CA PRO A 200 -0.70 1.93 -7.60
C PRO A 200 -1.97 2.53 -8.19
N THR A 201 -3.10 2.32 -7.54
CA THR A 201 -4.32 3.11 -7.75
C THR A 201 -4.74 3.68 -6.41
N THR A 202 -4.88 5.00 -6.36
CA THR A 202 -5.33 5.71 -5.14
C THR A 202 -6.74 6.21 -5.34
N ILE A 203 -7.65 5.82 -4.45
CA ILE A 203 -9.05 6.25 -4.48
C ILE A 203 -9.27 7.24 -3.34
N PHE A 204 -9.62 8.47 -3.68
CA PHE A 204 -9.89 9.55 -2.76
C PHE A 204 -11.37 9.54 -2.36
N ASN A 205 -11.65 9.45 -1.06
CA ASN A 205 -12.99 9.49 -0.46
C ASN A 205 -13.99 8.52 -1.15
N GLY A 206 -13.49 7.34 -1.57
CA GLY A 206 -14.29 6.32 -2.24
C GLY A 206 -14.84 6.68 -3.63
N ARG A 207 -14.41 7.81 -4.24
CA ARG A 207 -15.06 8.40 -5.43
C ARG A 207 -14.13 8.71 -6.58
N PHE A 208 -12.91 9.18 -6.31
CA PHE A 208 -12.01 9.67 -7.35
C PHE A 208 -10.74 8.83 -7.40
N ALA A 209 -10.56 8.07 -8.48
CA ALA A 209 -9.40 7.23 -8.65
C ALA A 209 -8.29 7.95 -9.43
N VAL A 210 -7.08 7.91 -8.89
CA VAL A 210 -5.85 8.33 -9.55
C VAL A 210 -4.99 7.10 -9.79
N VAL A 211 -4.72 6.78 -11.04
CA VAL A 211 -3.93 5.61 -11.44
C VAL A 211 -2.47 5.99 -11.64
N GLY A 212 -1.58 5.16 -11.12
CA GLY A 212 -0.13 5.34 -11.22
C GLY A 212 0.46 6.21 -10.09
N ALA A 213 1.78 6.15 -9.98
CA ALA A 213 2.55 7.01 -9.09
C ALA A 213 2.69 8.40 -9.71
N GLN A 214 1.61 9.16 -9.73
CA GLN A 214 1.57 10.52 -10.28
C GLN A 214 2.44 11.47 -9.45
N ASP A 215 2.78 12.63 -10.01
CA ASP A 215 3.53 13.64 -9.29
C ASP A 215 2.75 14.19 -8.09
N PHE A 216 3.46 14.62 -7.05
CA PHE A 216 2.86 15.11 -5.81
C PHE A 216 1.86 16.25 -6.05
N ASP A 217 2.17 17.16 -6.99
CA ASP A 217 1.30 18.30 -7.31
C ASP A 217 -0.08 17.85 -7.82
N LEU A 218 -0.17 16.74 -8.55
CA LEU A 218 -1.45 16.20 -9.00
C LEU A 218 -2.24 15.64 -7.80
N PHE A 219 -1.60 14.87 -6.93
CA PHE A 219 -2.26 14.38 -5.71
C PHE A 219 -2.75 15.52 -4.83
N ARG A 220 -1.93 16.57 -4.66
CA ARG A 220 -2.27 17.76 -3.89
C ARG A 220 -3.44 18.55 -4.51
N ASP A 221 -3.48 18.69 -5.85
CA ASP A 221 -4.60 19.36 -6.54
C ASP A 221 -5.92 18.59 -6.34
N VAL A 222 -5.89 17.26 -6.52
CA VAL A 222 -7.06 16.39 -6.30
C VAL A 222 -7.54 16.50 -4.86
N ALA A 223 -6.64 16.36 -3.88
CA ALA A 223 -6.94 16.51 -2.46
C ALA A 223 -7.55 17.89 -2.15
N GLY A 224 -6.93 18.96 -2.64
CA GLY A 224 -7.42 20.33 -2.43
C GLY A 224 -8.80 20.58 -3.04
N ARG A 225 -9.09 20.07 -4.21
CA ARG A 225 -10.42 20.17 -4.85
C ARG A 225 -11.48 19.42 -4.06
N ILE A 226 -11.17 18.22 -3.59
CA ILE A 226 -12.07 17.44 -2.72
C ILE A 226 -12.35 18.20 -1.42
N ALA A 227 -11.28 18.73 -0.82
CA ALA A 227 -11.34 19.49 0.42
C ALA A 227 -12.25 20.73 0.32
N ARG A 228 -12.28 21.39 -0.83
CA ARG A 228 -13.14 22.55 -1.08
C ARG A 228 -14.55 22.18 -1.57
N GLY A 229 -14.84 20.89 -1.79
CA GLY A 229 -16.11 20.46 -2.37
C GLY A 229 -16.25 20.79 -3.88
N ASP A 230 -15.14 21.12 -4.56
CA ASP A 230 -15.12 21.53 -5.97
C ASP A 230 -15.29 20.35 -6.95
N VAL A 231 -15.45 19.14 -6.44
CA VAL A 231 -15.59 17.92 -7.25
C VAL A 231 -17.03 17.45 -7.17
N ALA A 232 -17.85 17.86 -8.15
CA ALA A 232 -19.22 17.38 -8.29
C ALA A 232 -19.24 15.86 -8.54
N ALA A 233 -20.26 15.19 -7.96
CA ALA A 233 -20.56 13.82 -8.34
C ALA A 233 -21.04 13.82 -9.79
N THR A 234 -20.29 13.17 -10.69
CA THR A 234 -20.78 12.82 -12.03
C THR A 234 -21.46 11.46 -11.96
#